data_25888fc8255c9d05f294e97bec107e3d
#
_entry.id   25888fc8255c9d05f294e97bec107e3d
#
_cell.length_a   1.000
_cell.length_b   1.000
_cell.length_c   1.000
_cell.angle_alpha   90.00
_cell.angle_beta   90.00
_cell.angle_gamma   90.00
#
_symmetry.space_group_name_H-M   'P 1'
#
loop_
_entity.id
_entity.type
_entity.pdbx_description
1 polymer ?
#
loop_
_entity_poly.entity_id
_entity_poly.type
_entity_poly.pdbx_seq_one_letter_code
_entity_poly.pdbx_strand_id
1 'polypeptide(L)'
;MKFYKSLFAIVALAVVGGSGIDRIVYPAGAPPPSMGFFVTSAKSKTGNLGGLAGADRICQTLATAVGQGDKTWRAYLSVERDPANNDKPTNARDRIGNGPWFNANGLMVGKDLTDLHERRGNPILFVDERGQPVPGGWPGSPRPTEHDILTGSTAEGRVVPGKTCNDWTSESPDMQAQVGHVDGIGLGGNTAGPSGSWNSAHESRSCADTAPGGGAGRFYCFAAK
;
A
#
# COMPACT_ATOMS: atom_id res chain seq x y z
N MET A 1 -18.07 3.94 60.10
CA MET A 1 -17.91 4.97 59.05
C MET A 1 -16.76 4.57 58.16
N LYS A 2 -17.07 4.07 56.95
CA LYS A 2 -16.04 3.72 55.92
C LYS A 2 -15.97 4.84 54.90
N PHE A 3 -14.81 5.50 54.82
CA PHE A 3 -14.53 6.54 53.81
C PHE A 3 -14.15 5.88 52.51
N TYR A 4 -14.97 6.04 51.45
CA TYR A 4 -14.60 5.74 50.07
C TYR A 4 -13.74 6.89 49.52
N LYS A 5 -12.50 6.61 49.17
CA LYS A 5 -11.66 7.53 48.39
C LYS A 5 -11.95 7.30 46.91
N SER A 6 -12.67 8.23 46.26
CA SER A 6 -12.83 8.26 44.83
C SER A 6 -11.52 8.82 44.20
N LEU A 7 -10.85 7.99 43.41
CA LEU A 7 -9.77 8.44 42.54
C LEU A 7 -10.42 9.07 41.29
N PHE A 8 -10.31 10.37 41.13
CA PHE A 8 -10.55 11.05 39.86
C PHE A 8 -9.31 10.92 39.00
N ALA A 9 -9.42 10.19 37.87
CA ALA A 9 -8.40 10.18 36.84
C ALA A 9 -8.53 11.47 36.02
N ILE A 10 -7.52 12.32 36.10
CA ILE A 10 -7.39 13.52 35.27
C ILE A 10 -6.91 13.06 33.90
N VAL A 11 -7.77 13.13 32.89
CA VAL A 11 -7.39 12.95 31.48
C VAL A 11 -6.78 14.26 31.00
N ALA A 12 -5.46 14.30 30.85
CA ALA A 12 -4.78 15.41 30.23
C ALA A 12 -4.95 15.33 28.70
N LEU A 13 -5.73 16.24 28.14
CA LEU A 13 -5.85 16.42 26.70
C LEU A 13 -4.69 17.31 26.25
N ALA A 14 -3.68 16.76 25.59
CA ALA A 14 -2.66 17.55 24.91
C ALA A 14 -3.13 17.87 23.49
N VAL A 15 -3.55 19.11 23.25
CA VAL A 15 -3.80 19.64 21.92
C VAL A 15 -2.49 20.15 21.35
N VAL A 16 -1.91 19.44 20.38
CA VAL A 16 -0.80 19.94 19.56
C VAL A 16 -1.36 20.25 18.18
N GLY A 17 -1.54 21.54 17.88
CA GLY A 17 -1.91 22.02 16.57
C GLY A 17 -0.76 21.84 15.57
N GLY A 18 -1.05 21.29 14.39
CA GLY A 18 -0.11 21.18 13.27
C GLY A 18 -0.67 20.24 12.18
N SER A 19 -1.05 20.84 11.07
CA SER A 19 -1.30 20.30 9.73
C SER A 19 -1.58 18.79 9.58
N GLY A 20 -2.87 18.43 9.53
CA GLY A 20 -3.41 17.50 8.52
C GLY A 20 -3.03 16.03 8.58
N ILE A 21 -2.57 15.48 9.71
CA ILE A 21 -2.57 14.03 9.93
C ILE A 21 -3.48 13.80 11.14
N ASP A 22 -4.64 13.19 10.91
CA ASP A 22 -5.50 12.74 12.00
C ASP A 22 -4.75 11.70 12.82
N ARG A 23 -4.05 12.14 13.84
CA ARG A 23 -3.48 11.23 14.84
C ARG A 23 -4.64 10.71 15.66
N ILE A 24 -5.04 9.47 15.42
CA ILE A 24 -5.90 8.76 16.35
C ILE A 24 -5.12 8.66 17.66
N VAL A 25 -5.57 9.39 18.67
CA VAL A 25 -5.01 9.30 20.03
C VAL A 25 -5.56 8.02 20.65
N TYR A 26 -4.74 6.99 20.72
CA TYR A 26 -5.09 5.78 21.45
C TYR A 26 -5.06 6.05 22.96
N PRO A 27 -5.98 5.45 23.74
CA PRO A 27 -5.93 5.52 25.20
C PRO A 27 -4.56 5.05 25.69
N ALA A 28 -4.00 5.72 26.67
CA ALA A 28 -2.75 5.30 27.29
C ALA A 28 -2.88 3.85 27.80
N GLY A 29 -2.00 2.95 27.30
CA GLY A 29 -2.02 1.52 27.63
C GLY A 29 -2.76 0.62 26.65
N ALA A 30 -3.42 1.13 25.60
CA ALA A 30 -3.91 0.29 24.52
C ALA A 30 -2.73 -0.23 23.68
N PRO A 31 -2.73 -1.52 23.28
CA PRO A 31 -1.72 -2.02 22.37
C PRO A 31 -1.79 -1.25 21.04
N PRO A 32 -0.65 -1.04 20.34
CA PRO A 32 -0.68 -0.42 19.03
C PRO A 32 -1.56 -1.23 18.09
N PRO A 33 -2.23 -0.57 17.12
CA PRO A 33 -3.06 -1.29 16.16
C PRO A 33 -2.20 -2.27 15.39
N SER A 34 -2.75 -3.46 15.17
CA SER A 34 -2.07 -4.51 14.44
C SER A 34 -1.88 -4.10 12.99
N MET A 35 -0.66 -4.26 12.44
CA MET A 35 -0.35 -3.95 11.05
C MET A 35 -1.31 -4.67 10.10
N GLY A 36 -1.87 -3.95 9.17
CA GLY A 36 -2.79 -4.44 8.14
C GLY A 36 -2.41 -4.04 6.72
N PHE A 37 -1.30 -3.31 6.57
CA PHE A 37 -0.82 -2.77 5.31
C PHE A 37 0.70 -2.57 5.31
N PHE A 38 1.33 -2.81 4.16
CA PHE A 38 2.70 -2.39 3.86
C PHE A 38 2.97 -2.35 2.34
N VAL A 39 4.05 -1.67 1.93
CA VAL A 39 4.66 -1.78 0.61
C VAL A 39 5.73 -2.85 0.67
N THR A 40 5.86 -3.72 -0.33
CA THR A 40 6.89 -4.77 -0.29
C THR A 40 8.29 -4.17 -0.23
N SER A 41 9.14 -4.64 0.69
CA SER A 41 10.60 -4.37 0.62
C SER A 41 11.25 -5.18 -0.49
N ALA A 42 10.68 -6.35 -0.82
CA ALA A 42 11.10 -7.15 -1.96
C ALA A 42 10.84 -6.42 -3.27
N LYS A 43 11.77 -6.55 -4.20
CA LYS A 43 11.74 -5.95 -5.53
C LYS A 43 11.60 -7.03 -6.58
N SER A 44 10.94 -6.71 -7.70
CA SER A 44 10.93 -7.56 -8.88
C SER A 44 11.52 -6.81 -10.07
N LYS A 45 12.46 -7.43 -10.76
CA LYS A 45 13.02 -6.85 -11.98
C LYS A 45 11.96 -6.73 -13.08
N THR A 46 11.01 -7.66 -13.13
CA THR A 46 10.00 -7.75 -14.19
C THR A 46 8.59 -7.70 -13.63
N GLY A 47 7.60 -7.57 -14.52
CA GLY A 47 6.18 -7.65 -14.18
C GLY A 47 5.69 -9.07 -13.89
N ASN A 48 6.56 -10.09 -14.04
CA ASN A 48 6.24 -11.47 -13.70
C ASN A 48 6.41 -11.70 -12.20
N LEU A 49 5.31 -11.70 -11.48
CA LEU A 49 5.23 -11.98 -10.04
C LEU A 49 4.78 -13.42 -9.74
N GLY A 50 4.59 -14.24 -10.77
CA GLY A 50 3.97 -15.57 -10.65
C GLY A 50 2.46 -15.49 -10.46
N GLY A 51 1.81 -14.50 -11.07
CA GLY A 51 0.39 -14.20 -10.94
C GLY A 51 0.00 -13.70 -9.56
N LEU A 52 -1.30 -13.59 -9.28
CA LEU A 52 -1.80 -13.21 -7.95
C LEU A 52 -1.29 -14.14 -6.85
N ALA A 53 -1.23 -15.44 -7.11
CA ALA A 53 -0.78 -16.42 -6.13
C ALA A 53 0.70 -16.23 -5.77
N GLY A 54 1.54 -15.86 -6.73
CA GLY A 54 2.95 -15.55 -6.50
C GLY A 54 3.12 -14.29 -5.66
N ALA A 55 2.42 -13.23 -6.03
CA ALA A 55 2.42 -11.96 -5.30
C ALA A 55 1.88 -12.11 -3.86
N ASP A 56 0.81 -12.87 -3.66
CA ASP A 56 0.26 -13.16 -2.33
C ASP A 56 1.27 -13.92 -1.45
N ARG A 57 2.00 -14.88 -2.01
CA ARG A 57 3.07 -15.58 -1.27
C ARG A 57 4.18 -14.63 -0.84
N ILE A 58 4.55 -13.66 -1.68
CA ILE A 58 5.55 -12.64 -1.32
C ILE A 58 5.01 -11.80 -0.15
N CYS A 59 3.77 -11.32 -0.22
CA CYS A 59 3.13 -10.59 0.89
C CYS A 59 3.14 -11.41 2.19
N GLN A 60 2.71 -12.68 2.13
CA GLN A 60 2.68 -13.56 3.29
C GLN A 60 4.06 -13.79 3.89
N THR A 61 5.08 -14.00 3.04
CA THR A 61 6.47 -14.22 3.47
C THR A 61 7.03 -12.99 4.19
N LEU A 62 6.85 -11.79 3.61
CA LEU A 62 7.33 -10.54 4.21
C LEU A 62 6.63 -10.24 5.54
N ALA A 63 5.32 -10.44 5.61
CA ALA A 63 4.56 -10.28 6.84
C ALA A 63 5.01 -11.27 7.93
N THR A 64 5.26 -12.52 7.56
CA THR A 64 5.76 -13.54 8.49
C THR A 64 7.12 -13.16 9.05
N ALA A 65 8.01 -12.60 8.22
CA ALA A 65 9.35 -12.19 8.63
C ALA A 65 9.37 -11.08 9.70
N VAL A 66 8.26 -10.34 9.84
CA VAL A 66 8.08 -9.29 10.86
C VAL A 66 7.05 -9.66 11.93
N GLY A 67 6.73 -10.97 12.08
CA GLY A 67 5.84 -11.47 13.12
C GLY A 67 4.35 -11.22 12.88
N GLN A 68 3.94 -10.97 11.64
CA GLN A 68 2.54 -10.74 11.24
C GLN A 68 2.01 -11.87 10.34
N GLY A 69 2.57 -13.05 10.43
CA GLY A 69 2.23 -14.20 9.59
C GLY A 69 0.94 -14.92 9.97
N ASP A 70 0.32 -14.58 11.09
CA ASP A 70 -0.96 -15.10 11.57
C ASP A 70 -2.17 -14.64 10.78
N LYS A 71 -2.00 -13.60 9.94
CA LYS A 71 -3.02 -13.05 9.05
C LYS A 71 -2.87 -13.60 7.63
N THR A 72 -3.96 -13.58 6.88
CA THR A 72 -3.91 -13.83 5.42
C THR A 72 -3.56 -12.53 4.72
N TRP A 73 -2.45 -12.53 3.99
CA TRP A 73 -1.99 -11.36 3.25
C TRP A 73 -2.26 -11.48 1.76
N ARG A 74 -2.73 -10.39 1.15
CA ARG A 74 -3.05 -10.30 -0.27
C ARG A 74 -2.34 -9.12 -0.90
N ALA A 75 -1.82 -9.34 -2.11
CA ALA A 75 -1.31 -8.27 -2.95
C ALA A 75 -2.47 -7.41 -3.48
N TYR A 76 -2.33 -6.09 -3.44
CA TYR A 76 -3.24 -5.15 -4.07
C TYR A 76 -2.92 -5.05 -5.57
N LEU A 77 -3.34 -6.05 -6.30
CA LEU A 77 -3.13 -6.20 -7.74
C LEU A 77 -4.45 -6.59 -8.40
N SER A 78 -4.81 -5.90 -9.48
CA SER A 78 -5.92 -6.29 -10.34
C SER A 78 -5.45 -7.22 -11.45
N VAL A 79 -6.32 -8.11 -11.88
CA VAL A 79 -6.11 -9.02 -13.04
C VAL A 79 -7.34 -9.04 -13.94
N GLU A 80 -7.12 -9.28 -15.21
CA GLU A 80 -8.18 -9.38 -16.21
C GLU A 80 -8.82 -10.78 -16.23
N ARG A 81 -8.02 -11.79 -15.86
CA ARG A 81 -8.45 -13.18 -15.78
C ARG A 81 -7.90 -13.81 -14.50
N ASP A 82 -8.79 -14.19 -13.61
CA ASP A 82 -8.45 -14.86 -12.36
C ASP A 82 -9.01 -16.29 -12.38
N PRO A 83 -8.15 -17.32 -12.45
CA PRO A 83 -8.61 -18.71 -12.38
C PRO A 83 -9.41 -19.02 -11.12
N ALA A 84 -9.12 -18.34 -10.00
CA ALA A 84 -9.87 -18.49 -8.75
C ALA A 84 -11.26 -17.83 -8.80
N ASN A 85 -11.51 -16.96 -9.81
CA ASN A 85 -12.79 -16.27 -10.04
C ASN A 85 -13.44 -16.72 -11.37
N ASN A 86 -13.30 -17.99 -11.75
CA ASN A 86 -13.83 -18.55 -13.00
C ASN A 86 -13.37 -17.77 -14.24
N ASP A 87 -12.11 -17.41 -14.31
CA ASP A 87 -11.48 -16.63 -15.38
C ASP A 87 -12.11 -15.24 -15.62
N LYS A 88 -12.83 -14.71 -14.64
CA LYS A 88 -13.36 -13.35 -14.64
C LYS A 88 -12.33 -12.36 -14.06
N PRO A 89 -12.46 -11.06 -14.36
CA PRO A 89 -11.62 -10.05 -13.74
C PRO A 89 -11.75 -10.06 -12.21
N THR A 90 -10.62 -9.83 -11.53
CA THR A 90 -10.58 -9.59 -10.09
C THR A 90 -9.94 -8.22 -9.85
N ASN A 91 -10.67 -7.33 -9.19
CA ASN A 91 -10.18 -6.00 -8.85
C ASN A 91 -9.34 -6.03 -7.58
N ALA A 92 -8.30 -5.23 -7.50
CA ALA A 92 -7.46 -5.14 -6.33
C ALA A 92 -8.25 -4.75 -5.06
N ARG A 93 -9.20 -3.82 -5.18
CA ARG A 93 -10.07 -3.40 -4.08
C ARG A 93 -10.89 -4.52 -3.45
N ASP A 94 -11.28 -5.50 -4.25
CA ASP A 94 -12.16 -6.59 -3.81
C ASP A 94 -11.39 -7.69 -3.05
N ARG A 95 -10.05 -7.59 -3.00
CA ARG A 95 -9.14 -8.57 -2.39
C ARG A 95 -8.69 -8.22 -0.97
N ILE A 96 -8.87 -6.99 -0.54
CA ILE A 96 -8.23 -6.43 0.64
C ILE A 96 -9.14 -6.28 1.87
N GLY A 97 -10.42 -6.63 1.75
CA GLY A 97 -11.40 -6.45 2.84
C GLY A 97 -11.88 -5.00 2.98
N ASN A 98 -12.37 -4.64 4.17
CA ASN A 98 -13.07 -3.37 4.40
C ASN A 98 -12.35 -2.39 5.35
N GLY A 99 -11.13 -2.73 5.81
CA GLY A 99 -10.39 -1.88 6.76
C GLY A 99 -10.85 -2.04 8.22
N PRO A 100 -10.41 -1.16 9.13
CA PRO A 100 -9.34 -0.20 8.89
C PRO A 100 -7.97 -0.87 8.73
N TRP A 101 -7.06 -0.23 7.97
CA TRP A 101 -5.71 -0.72 7.78
C TRP A 101 -4.70 0.24 8.41
N PHE A 102 -3.71 -0.35 9.10
CA PHE A 102 -2.62 0.37 9.73
C PHE A 102 -1.28 -0.12 9.17
N ASN A 103 -0.33 0.78 9.00
CA ASN A 103 1.02 0.42 8.59
C ASN A 103 1.87 -0.12 9.75
N ALA A 104 3.12 -0.50 9.47
CA ALA A 104 4.04 -1.04 10.46
C ALA A 104 4.37 -0.05 11.61
N ASN A 105 4.17 1.24 11.40
CA ASN A 105 4.38 2.30 12.40
C ASN A 105 3.09 2.62 13.19
N GLY A 106 2.01 1.85 13.00
CA GLY A 106 0.73 2.05 13.70
C GLY A 106 -0.09 3.23 13.17
N LEU A 107 0.27 3.81 12.02
CA LEU A 107 -0.48 4.90 11.40
C LEU A 107 -1.59 4.33 10.51
N MET A 108 -2.79 4.93 10.58
CA MET A 108 -3.92 4.51 9.77
C MET A 108 -3.73 4.90 8.30
N VAL A 109 -3.70 3.91 7.42
CA VAL A 109 -3.57 4.07 5.97
C VAL A 109 -4.94 4.31 5.33
N GLY A 110 -5.99 3.69 5.83
CA GLY A 110 -7.36 3.90 5.42
C GLY A 110 -8.32 3.31 6.44
N LYS A 111 -9.42 4.03 6.73
CA LYS A 111 -10.47 3.53 7.64
C LYS A 111 -11.40 2.52 6.96
N ASP A 112 -11.62 2.71 5.65
CA ASP A 112 -12.47 1.89 4.78
C ASP A 112 -12.02 2.03 3.32
N LEU A 113 -12.68 1.31 2.40
CA LEU A 113 -12.35 1.34 0.97
C LEU A 113 -12.53 2.74 0.34
N THR A 114 -13.50 3.51 0.77
CA THR A 114 -13.72 4.86 0.23
C THR A 114 -12.58 5.79 0.65
N ASP A 115 -12.31 5.88 1.95
CA ASP A 115 -11.22 6.69 2.49
C ASP A 115 -9.86 6.29 1.88
N LEU A 116 -9.59 5.00 1.72
CA LEU A 116 -8.34 4.51 1.13
C LEU A 116 -8.16 4.99 -0.33
N HIS A 117 -9.21 4.88 -1.16
CA HIS A 117 -9.13 5.22 -2.58
C HIS A 117 -9.19 6.73 -2.87
N GLU A 118 -9.69 7.53 -1.92
CA GLU A 118 -9.61 8.99 -1.97
C GLU A 118 -8.26 9.56 -1.53
N ARG A 119 -7.39 8.72 -0.91
CA ARG A 119 -6.08 9.17 -0.44
C ARG A 119 -5.10 9.39 -1.59
N ARG A 120 -4.14 10.24 -1.31
CA ARG A 120 -2.97 10.46 -2.15
C ARG A 120 -1.78 9.70 -1.59
N GLY A 121 -0.77 9.44 -2.41
CA GLY A 121 0.49 8.91 -1.94
C GLY A 121 1.10 9.78 -0.83
N ASN A 122 1.69 9.12 0.17
CA ASN A 122 2.28 9.78 1.33
C ASN A 122 3.41 8.91 1.90
N PRO A 123 4.68 9.36 1.88
CA PRO A 123 5.83 8.54 2.27
C PRO A 123 5.85 8.15 3.76
N ILE A 124 5.04 8.81 4.60
CA ILE A 124 4.89 8.46 6.02
C ILE A 124 3.89 7.32 6.21
N LEU A 125 2.84 7.28 5.37
CA LEU A 125 1.79 6.26 5.47
C LEU A 125 2.15 5.00 4.70
N PHE A 126 2.74 5.15 3.51
CA PHE A 126 3.04 4.03 2.62
C PHE A 126 4.48 3.55 2.80
N VAL A 127 4.71 2.88 3.92
CA VAL A 127 6.02 2.33 4.33
C VAL A 127 6.08 0.81 4.07
N ASP A 128 7.29 0.25 4.10
CA ASP A 128 7.48 -1.20 3.98
C ASP A 128 7.05 -1.97 5.25
N GLU A 129 7.16 -3.30 5.23
CA GLU A 129 6.78 -4.18 6.35
C GLU A 129 7.60 -3.94 7.63
N ARG A 130 8.73 -3.22 7.53
CA ARG A 130 9.60 -2.82 8.66
C ARG A 130 9.38 -1.37 9.09
N GLY A 131 8.40 -0.67 8.47
CA GLY A 131 8.13 0.74 8.75
C GLY A 131 9.11 1.70 8.10
N GLN A 132 9.90 1.26 7.11
CA GLN A 132 10.84 2.11 6.41
C GLN A 132 10.16 2.78 5.20
N PRO A 133 10.42 4.07 4.94
CA PRO A 133 9.88 4.75 3.78
C PRO A 133 10.48 4.19 2.48
N VAL A 134 9.66 4.09 1.45
CA VAL A 134 10.09 3.73 0.10
C VAL A 134 10.80 4.93 -0.54
N PRO A 135 11.97 4.75 -1.19
CA PRO A 135 12.66 5.84 -1.88
C PRO A 135 11.76 6.52 -2.93
N GLY A 136 11.61 7.83 -2.82
CA GLY A 136 10.68 8.61 -3.65
C GLY A 136 11.21 9.94 -4.14
N GLY A 137 10.31 10.83 -4.59
CA GLY A 137 10.61 12.17 -5.07
C GLY A 137 10.76 13.23 -3.98
N TRP A 138 10.51 12.91 -2.71
CA TRP A 138 10.55 13.86 -1.60
C TRP A 138 11.99 14.25 -1.21
N PRO A 139 12.19 15.47 -0.66
CA PRO A 139 13.53 15.96 -0.27
C PRO A 139 14.22 15.06 0.75
N GLY A 140 15.49 14.69 0.47
CA GLY A 140 16.27 13.81 1.34
C GLY A 140 15.99 12.31 1.16
N SER A 141 15.11 11.94 0.24
CA SER A 141 14.88 10.53 -0.08
C SER A 141 16.14 9.85 -0.64
N PRO A 142 16.40 8.58 -0.27
CA PRO A 142 17.44 7.79 -0.90
C PRO A 142 17.27 7.66 -2.42
N ARG A 143 18.36 7.37 -3.13
CA ARG A 143 18.35 7.11 -4.57
C ARG A 143 18.80 5.66 -4.83
N PRO A 144 18.33 5.03 -5.92
CA PRO A 144 17.39 5.52 -6.93
C PRO A 144 15.97 5.67 -6.37
N THR A 145 15.12 6.46 -7.06
CA THR A 145 13.67 6.52 -6.79
C THR A 145 13.02 5.18 -7.11
N GLU A 146 12.13 4.70 -6.23
CA GLU A 146 11.44 3.40 -6.31
C GLU A 146 9.94 3.54 -6.04
N HIS A 147 9.38 4.72 -6.28
CA HIS A 147 8.04 5.11 -5.86
C HIS A 147 6.90 4.62 -6.75
N ASP A 148 7.20 4.11 -7.95
CA ASP A 148 6.21 3.50 -8.84
C ASP A 148 5.86 2.11 -8.35
N ILE A 149 4.64 1.95 -7.85
CA ILE A 149 4.14 0.72 -7.25
C ILE A 149 3.17 0.04 -8.21
N LEU A 150 3.42 -1.22 -8.52
CA LEU A 150 2.58 -2.03 -9.40
C LEU A 150 1.19 -2.24 -8.79
N THR A 151 0.13 -2.00 -9.58
CA THR A 151 -1.25 -2.18 -9.14
C THR A 151 -2.17 -2.77 -10.20
N GLY A 152 -1.98 -2.44 -11.48
CA GLY A 152 -2.90 -2.79 -12.56
C GLY A 152 -4.30 -2.18 -12.40
N SER A 153 -4.41 -1.09 -11.61
CA SER A 153 -5.70 -0.61 -11.11
C SER A 153 -5.97 0.85 -11.46
N THR A 154 -7.25 1.19 -11.65
CA THR A 154 -7.73 2.58 -11.63
C THR A 154 -7.62 3.18 -10.23
N ALA A 155 -7.87 4.49 -10.10
CA ALA A 155 -7.90 5.16 -8.80
C ALA A 155 -8.92 4.54 -7.83
N GLU A 156 -10.02 3.98 -8.36
CA GLU A 156 -11.04 3.28 -7.57
C GLU A 156 -10.67 1.82 -7.27
N GLY A 157 -9.47 1.36 -7.66
CA GLY A 157 -8.99 0.00 -7.42
C GLY A 157 -9.59 -1.07 -8.32
N ARG A 158 -10.09 -0.70 -9.50
CA ARG A 158 -10.62 -1.62 -10.52
C ARG A 158 -9.56 -1.91 -11.57
N VAL A 159 -9.66 -3.06 -12.23
CA VAL A 159 -8.70 -3.46 -13.27
C VAL A 159 -8.62 -2.42 -14.40
N VAL A 160 -7.40 -2.13 -14.85
CA VAL A 160 -7.13 -1.39 -16.09
C VAL A 160 -6.80 -2.40 -17.17
N PRO A 161 -7.66 -2.58 -18.20
CA PRO A 161 -7.43 -3.55 -19.25
C PRO A 161 -6.10 -3.34 -19.99
N GLY A 162 -5.36 -4.44 -20.21
CA GLY A 162 -4.06 -4.43 -20.88
C GLY A 162 -2.90 -3.84 -20.05
N LYS A 163 -3.13 -3.51 -18.75
CA LYS A 163 -2.13 -2.89 -17.87
C LYS A 163 -1.84 -3.71 -16.61
N THR A 164 -1.80 -5.02 -16.76
CA THR A 164 -1.57 -5.99 -15.69
C THR A 164 -0.35 -6.87 -15.92
N CYS A 165 0.50 -6.56 -16.90
CA CYS A 165 1.59 -7.45 -17.31
C CYS A 165 1.10 -8.89 -17.55
N ASN A 166 -0.01 -9.05 -18.30
CA ASN A 166 -0.67 -10.33 -18.53
C ASN A 166 -0.94 -11.06 -17.20
N ASP A 167 -1.70 -10.39 -16.34
CA ASP A 167 -2.07 -10.89 -15.01
C ASP A 167 -0.86 -11.30 -14.14
N TRP A 168 0.20 -10.48 -14.23
CA TRP A 168 1.45 -10.61 -13.46
C TRP A 168 2.25 -11.86 -13.78
N THR A 169 2.20 -12.29 -15.06
CA THR A 169 2.94 -13.45 -15.55
C THR A 169 3.90 -13.12 -16.70
N SER A 170 3.92 -11.86 -17.18
CA SER A 170 4.69 -11.45 -18.36
C SER A 170 5.96 -10.69 -18.01
N GLU A 171 6.99 -10.97 -18.81
CA GLU A 171 8.26 -10.23 -18.89
C GLU A 171 8.43 -9.55 -20.27
N SER A 172 7.31 -9.33 -20.98
CA SER A 172 7.37 -8.75 -22.32
C SER A 172 7.75 -7.27 -22.28
N PRO A 173 8.64 -6.81 -23.17
CA PRO A 173 8.94 -5.39 -23.34
C PRO A 173 7.76 -4.60 -23.95
N ASP A 174 6.82 -5.28 -24.61
CA ASP A 174 5.68 -4.67 -25.29
C ASP A 174 4.44 -4.53 -24.40
N MET A 175 4.51 -5.03 -23.16
CA MET A 175 3.44 -4.93 -22.17
C MET A 175 3.79 -3.94 -21.06
N GLN A 176 2.77 -3.40 -20.43
CA GLN A 176 2.88 -2.41 -19.35
C GLN A 176 1.99 -2.77 -18.18
N ALA A 177 2.29 -2.17 -17.03
CA ALA A 177 1.43 -2.21 -15.86
C ALA A 177 0.98 -0.80 -15.47
N GLN A 178 -0.24 -0.65 -14.97
CA GLN A 178 -0.62 0.54 -14.23
C GLN A 178 0.14 0.58 -12.91
N VAL A 179 0.70 1.76 -12.58
CA VAL A 179 1.43 2.01 -11.33
C VAL A 179 0.85 3.21 -10.59
N GLY A 180 1.05 3.24 -9.27
CA GLY A 180 0.75 4.40 -8.44
C GLY A 180 2.03 4.96 -7.82
N HIS A 181 1.98 6.21 -7.35
CA HIS A 181 3.11 6.86 -6.65
C HIS A 181 2.93 6.75 -5.14
N VAL A 182 3.77 5.96 -4.49
CA VAL A 182 3.74 5.76 -3.02
C VAL A 182 3.85 7.07 -2.23
N ASP A 183 4.51 8.07 -2.77
CA ASP A 183 4.73 9.38 -2.17
C ASP A 183 3.79 10.49 -2.71
N GLY A 184 2.98 10.18 -3.74
CA GLY A 184 2.09 11.13 -4.38
C GLY A 184 2.81 12.22 -5.18
N ILE A 185 4.05 12.00 -5.59
CA ILE A 185 4.91 12.97 -6.27
C ILE A 185 5.27 12.44 -7.64
N GLY A 186 4.79 13.09 -8.69
CA GLY A 186 5.14 12.79 -10.07
C GLY A 186 6.34 13.57 -10.58
N LEU A 187 6.58 13.47 -11.88
CA LEU A 187 7.70 14.09 -12.56
C LEU A 187 7.77 15.61 -12.28
N GLY A 188 8.97 16.11 -11.99
CA GLY A 188 9.19 17.53 -11.68
C GLY A 188 8.56 17.99 -10.35
N GLY A 189 8.19 17.07 -9.46
CA GLY A 189 7.56 17.41 -8.18
C GLY A 189 6.05 17.64 -8.29
N ASN A 190 5.42 17.27 -9.41
CA ASN A 190 3.99 17.42 -9.62
C ASN A 190 3.19 16.51 -8.66
N THR A 191 2.31 17.12 -7.87
CA THR A 191 1.41 16.39 -6.97
C THR A 191 -0.05 16.44 -7.42
N ALA A 192 -0.37 17.15 -8.52
CA ALA A 192 -1.74 17.32 -8.99
C ALA A 192 -2.24 16.14 -9.84
N GLY A 193 -3.55 16.01 -9.95
CA GLY A 193 -4.21 15.01 -10.79
C GLY A 193 -3.74 13.57 -10.51
N PRO A 194 -3.62 12.74 -11.56
CA PRO A 194 -3.19 11.34 -11.41
C PRO A 194 -1.83 11.17 -10.75
N SER A 195 -0.87 12.13 -10.95
CA SER A 195 0.46 12.07 -10.34
C SER A 195 0.46 11.91 -8.82
N GLY A 196 -0.59 12.37 -8.15
CA GLY A 196 -0.72 12.18 -6.71
C GLY A 196 -1.40 10.88 -6.29
N SER A 197 -1.88 10.07 -7.20
CA SER A 197 -2.55 8.82 -6.88
C SER A 197 -1.58 7.77 -6.37
N TRP A 198 -1.89 7.18 -5.22
CA TRP A 198 -1.09 6.11 -4.65
C TRP A 198 -1.18 4.81 -5.45
N ASN A 199 -2.26 4.60 -6.19
CA ASN A 199 -2.55 3.34 -6.88
C ASN A 199 -2.75 3.46 -8.39
N SER A 200 -2.84 4.69 -8.97
CA SER A 200 -3.14 4.88 -10.39
C SER A 200 -2.57 6.20 -10.92
N ALA A 201 -1.25 6.30 -11.02
CA ALA A 201 -0.57 7.51 -11.47
C ALA A 201 -0.31 7.51 -12.99
N HIS A 202 0.32 6.47 -13.50
CA HIS A 202 0.66 6.29 -14.92
C HIS A 202 0.96 4.81 -15.23
N GLU A 203 1.39 4.53 -16.45
CA GLU A 203 1.82 3.21 -16.89
C GLU A 203 3.32 3.03 -16.70
N SER A 204 3.78 1.82 -16.35
CA SER A 204 5.19 1.46 -16.36
C SER A 204 5.76 1.51 -17.78
N ARG A 205 7.07 1.58 -17.93
CA ARG A 205 7.70 1.55 -19.27
C ARG A 205 7.53 0.21 -19.97
N SER A 206 7.70 -0.89 -19.22
CA SER A 206 7.49 -2.23 -19.75
C SER A 206 7.28 -3.23 -18.61
N CYS A 207 6.91 -4.47 -18.95
CA CYS A 207 6.92 -5.58 -18.03
C CYS A 207 8.27 -6.33 -18.00
N ALA A 208 9.19 -6.05 -18.93
CA ALA A 208 10.53 -6.62 -18.95
C ALA A 208 11.48 -5.99 -17.93
N ASP A 209 11.25 -4.71 -17.61
CA ASP A 209 12.02 -3.99 -16.62
C ASP A 209 11.13 -2.97 -15.89
N THR A 210 10.99 -3.12 -14.59
CA THR A 210 10.15 -2.28 -13.73
C THR A 210 10.89 -1.07 -13.16
N ALA A 211 12.21 -0.95 -13.35
CA ALA A 211 13.01 0.13 -12.78
C ALA A 211 12.91 1.46 -13.54
N PRO A 212 12.81 1.49 -14.89
CA PRO A 212 12.73 2.74 -15.63
C PRO A 212 11.47 3.56 -15.26
N GLY A 213 11.68 4.84 -14.98
CA GLY A 213 10.60 5.75 -14.59
C GLY A 213 10.49 6.00 -13.10
N GLY A 214 11.13 5.19 -12.27
CA GLY A 214 11.08 5.31 -10.80
C GLY A 214 10.48 4.11 -10.10
N GLY A 215 10.45 2.96 -10.77
CA GLY A 215 9.98 1.70 -10.20
C GLY A 215 11.07 0.82 -9.61
N ALA A 216 10.65 -0.26 -8.99
CA ALA A 216 11.50 -1.37 -8.54
C ALA A 216 10.70 -2.68 -8.46
N GLY A 217 9.53 -2.74 -9.09
CA GLY A 217 8.64 -3.90 -9.04
C GLY A 217 8.06 -4.17 -7.65
N ARG A 218 7.91 -3.13 -6.84
CA ARG A 218 7.21 -3.19 -5.55
C ARG A 218 5.70 -3.17 -5.76
N PHE A 219 4.96 -3.72 -4.80
CA PHE A 219 3.50 -3.67 -4.76
C PHE A 219 3.00 -3.58 -3.32
N TYR A 220 1.72 -3.27 -3.15
CA TYR A 220 1.11 -3.15 -1.82
C TYR A 220 0.59 -4.51 -1.33
N CYS A 221 0.69 -4.72 -0.03
CA CYS A 221 0.17 -5.88 0.68
C CYS A 221 -0.83 -5.45 1.74
N PHE A 222 -1.98 -6.14 1.78
CA PHE A 222 -3.03 -5.91 2.76
C PHE A 222 -3.37 -7.19 3.50
N ALA A 223 -3.63 -7.09 4.81
CA ALA A 223 -4.24 -8.17 5.55
C ALA A 223 -5.71 -8.27 5.14
N ALA A 224 -6.06 -9.34 4.44
CA ALA A 224 -7.45 -9.67 4.13
C ALA A 224 -8.14 -10.18 5.40
N LYS A 225 -9.35 -9.69 5.64
CA LYS A 225 -10.21 -10.14 6.75
C LYS A 225 -11.29 -11.07 6.23
#